data_cb4a1d2bc94646544cb2e06c3e6a0917
#
_entry.id   cb4a1d2bc94646544cb2e06c3e6a0917
#
_cell.length_a   1.000
_cell.length_b   1.000
_cell.length_c   1.000
_cell.angle_alpha   90.00
_cell.angle_beta   90.00
_cell.angle_gamma   90.00
#
_symmetry.space_group_name_H-M   'P 1'
#
loop_
_entity.id
_entity.type
_entity.pdbx_description
1 polymer ?
#
loop_
_entity_poly.entity_id
_entity_poly.type
_entity_poly.pdbx_seq_one_letter_code
_entity_poly.pdbx_strand_id
1 'polypeptide(L)'
;MIDKKPEVLAPAGDRERLEAALRFGADAVYLGGKLFNMRAGTRSFTQEELAEAVKLTHQMGKRLYLTCNTLLNNEEADLLPRYLAEVHEMGVDAAIVSDIGVLMAAHRAVPELELHISTQAGVTNWLTATELHRLGAKRVVLARELPLTEIEELCRRIPRELEVEVFVHGAMCMSVSGRCLLSQYLTGRDANRGACTQPCRWKYALMEEKRPGQYYPVEEDGHYSYILNAKDLCLIEYLDKLAKAGVHSFKIEGRAKSAYYTAVTAGAYRAATDLMWRDPEHYRCPDWLREEVTKVSHRDYTTGFLFGPPEAGQCYETGGYIRRWEVAGVVTGYDAENRRLLCVQRNKFAVGQPLELVLPLQGVRTFTPEKLYDAEDRPVNCVPHAAAPFMMDYPEPLPQGTLLRMAVE
;
A
#
# COMPACT_ATOMS: atom_id res chain seq x y z
N MET A 1 18.89 7.68 19.12
CA MET A 1 17.53 8.28 19.29
C MET A 1 17.00 8.58 17.89
N ILE A 2 15.71 8.42 17.70
CA ILE A 2 15.06 8.72 16.43
C ILE A 2 14.96 10.25 16.34
N ASP A 3 15.67 10.85 15.41
CA ASP A 3 15.76 12.32 15.29
C ASP A 3 14.52 12.93 14.61
N LYS A 4 13.75 12.12 13.87
CA LYS A 4 12.56 12.55 13.12
C LYS A 4 11.51 11.44 13.14
N LYS A 5 10.24 11.84 13.30
CA LYS A 5 9.10 10.92 13.20
C LYS A 5 9.07 10.25 11.83
N PRO A 6 9.00 8.90 11.76
CA PRO A 6 8.92 8.19 10.49
C PRO A 6 7.68 8.59 9.69
N GLU A 7 7.85 8.72 8.39
CA GLU A 7 6.80 8.99 7.41
C GLU A 7 5.92 7.76 7.21
N VAL A 8 4.60 7.93 7.14
CA VAL A 8 3.67 6.90 6.66
C VAL A 8 3.42 7.13 5.18
N LEU A 9 3.96 6.23 4.34
CA LEU A 9 3.84 6.29 2.89
C LEU A 9 2.79 5.31 2.39
N ALA A 10 1.68 5.85 1.86
CA ALA A 10 0.52 5.06 1.43
C ALA A 10 0.42 4.94 -0.11
N PRO A 11 -0.13 3.81 -0.62
CA PRO A 11 -0.33 3.63 -2.05
C PRO A 11 -1.53 4.43 -2.56
N ALA A 12 -1.43 4.98 -3.79
CA ALA A 12 -2.53 5.63 -4.50
C ALA A 12 -2.63 5.07 -5.93
N GLY A 13 -3.56 4.14 -6.16
CA GLY A 13 -3.74 3.52 -7.47
C GLY A 13 -4.60 4.37 -8.43
N ASP A 14 -5.46 5.25 -7.91
CA ASP A 14 -6.30 6.21 -8.62
C ASP A 14 -6.69 7.35 -7.68
N ARG A 15 -7.54 8.26 -8.17
CA ARG A 15 -8.00 9.45 -7.44
C ARG A 15 -8.72 9.10 -6.13
N GLU A 16 -9.59 8.10 -6.12
CA GLU A 16 -10.34 7.71 -4.92
C GLU A 16 -9.39 7.18 -3.82
N ARG A 17 -8.38 6.37 -4.23
CA ARG A 17 -7.35 5.85 -3.31
C ARG A 17 -6.43 6.96 -2.80
N LEU A 18 -6.10 7.92 -3.66
CA LEU A 18 -5.32 9.10 -3.29
C LEU A 18 -6.03 9.89 -2.18
N GLU A 19 -7.29 10.23 -2.39
CA GLU A 19 -8.08 10.97 -1.40
C GLU A 19 -8.24 10.18 -0.09
N ALA A 20 -8.46 8.87 -0.18
CA ALA A 20 -8.53 8.00 0.98
C ALA A 20 -7.22 8.00 1.77
N ALA A 21 -6.06 7.82 1.11
CA ALA A 21 -4.75 7.86 1.76
C ALA A 21 -4.51 9.18 2.50
N LEU A 22 -4.74 10.31 1.83
CA LEU A 22 -4.49 11.63 2.36
C LEU A 22 -5.41 11.96 3.55
N ARG A 23 -6.73 11.70 3.41
CA ARG A 23 -7.71 11.94 4.48
C ARG A 23 -7.47 11.09 5.72
N PHE A 24 -7.01 9.86 5.55
CA PHE A 24 -6.74 8.93 6.64
C PHE A 24 -5.31 9.03 7.21
N GLY A 25 -4.52 10.03 6.81
CA GLY A 25 -3.33 10.45 7.53
C GLY A 25 -1.99 9.97 6.98
N ALA A 26 -1.92 9.56 5.73
CA ALA A 26 -0.64 9.40 5.06
C ALA A 26 0.15 10.73 5.08
N ASP A 27 1.45 10.66 5.32
CA ASP A 27 2.36 11.81 5.21
C ASP A 27 2.82 12.02 3.78
N ALA A 28 2.92 10.92 3.04
CA ALA A 28 3.20 10.93 1.61
C ALA A 28 2.40 9.82 0.91
N VAL A 29 2.22 9.98 -0.39
CA VAL A 29 1.58 8.99 -1.25
C VAL A 29 2.50 8.63 -2.42
N TYR A 30 2.43 7.37 -2.86
CA TYR A 30 3.12 6.98 -4.08
C TYR A 30 2.14 6.43 -5.11
N LEU A 31 2.31 6.85 -6.35
CA LEU A 31 1.44 6.50 -7.47
C LEU A 31 2.23 6.26 -8.76
N GLY A 32 1.56 5.78 -9.78
CA GLY A 32 2.16 5.54 -11.09
C GLY A 32 1.49 6.36 -12.19
N GLY A 33 2.29 7.00 -13.01
CA GLY A 33 1.87 7.58 -14.28
C GLY A 33 1.64 6.49 -15.35
N LYS A 34 1.20 6.88 -16.52
CA LYS A 34 1.02 5.97 -17.68
C LYS A 34 2.33 5.35 -18.16
N LEU A 35 3.45 6.05 -17.96
CA LEU A 35 4.77 5.60 -18.40
C LEU A 35 5.59 5.08 -17.20
N PHE A 36 6.50 4.17 -17.46
CA PHE A 36 7.55 3.67 -16.56
C PHE A 36 7.07 3.05 -15.24
N ASN A 37 5.80 2.62 -15.17
CA ASN A 37 5.16 2.13 -13.96
C ASN A 37 5.04 0.60 -13.94
N MET A 38 5.53 -0.03 -12.85
CA MET A 38 5.48 -1.48 -12.59
C MET A 38 4.08 -2.08 -12.40
N ARG A 39 3.02 -1.29 -12.45
CA ARG A 39 1.63 -1.75 -12.32
C ARG A 39 0.81 -1.34 -13.53
N ALA A 40 1.28 -1.69 -14.73
CA ALA A 40 0.57 -1.40 -16.00
C ALA A 40 -0.86 -1.97 -16.06
N GLY A 41 -1.14 -3.04 -15.28
CA GLY A 41 -2.49 -3.62 -15.16
C GLY A 41 -3.43 -2.89 -14.18
N THR A 42 -2.97 -1.85 -13.47
CA THR A 42 -3.81 -0.99 -12.62
C THR A 42 -4.11 0.33 -13.36
N ARG A 43 -5.18 1.03 -12.94
CA ARG A 43 -5.42 2.39 -13.43
C ARG A 43 -4.18 3.25 -13.12
N SER A 44 -3.70 3.97 -14.13
CA SER A 44 -2.54 4.86 -14.04
C SER A 44 -2.99 6.28 -14.29
N PHE A 45 -2.35 7.24 -13.64
CA PHE A 45 -2.67 8.65 -13.79
C PHE A 45 -2.21 9.18 -15.16
N THR A 46 -3.09 9.92 -15.84
CA THR A 46 -2.68 10.75 -16.99
C THR A 46 -1.83 11.91 -16.51
N GLN A 47 -1.25 12.70 -17.42
CA GLN A 47 -0.49 13.89 -17.01
C GLN A 47 -1.39 14.93 -16.32
N GLU A 48 -2.61 15.12 -16.82
CA GLU A 48 -3.60 16.01 -16.22
C GLU A 48 -4.04 15.53 -14.82
N GLU A 49 -4.37 14.23 -14.72
CA GLU A 49 -4.72 13.61 -13.43
C GLU A 49 -3.55 13.67 -12.43
N LEU A 50 -2.29 13.56 -12.91
CA LEU A 50 -1.09 13.69 -12.09
C LEU A 50 -0.93 15.11 -11.55
N ALA A 51 -1.09 16.13 -12.39
CA ALA A 51 -1.02 17.53 -11.97
C ALA A 51 -2.09 17.86 -10.91
N GLU A 52 -3.32 17.35 -11.09
CA GLU A 52 -4.37 17.50 -10.08
C GLU A 52 -4.03 16.74 -8.77
N ALA A 53 -3.45 15.55 -8.88
CA ALA A 53 -3.01 14.76 -7.73
C ALA A 53 -1.93 15.49 -6.91
N VAL A 54 -0.93 16.07 -7.58
CA VAL A 54 0.11 16.91 -6.95
C VAL A 54 -0.53 18.08 -6.21
N LYS A 55 -1.38 18.84 -6.91
CA LYS A 55 -2.07 20.01 -6.33
C LYS A 55 -2.88 19.64 -5.07
N LEU A 56 -3.68 18.56 -5.15
CA LEU A 56 -4.46 18.09 -4.00
C LEU A 56 -3.56 17.68 -2.83
N THR A 57 -2.49 16.93 -3.12
CA THR A 57 -1.56 16.43 -2.10
C THR A 57 -0.88 17.60 -1.38
N HIS A 58 -0.39 18.60 -2.13
CA HIS A 58 0.25 19.78 -1.57
C HIS A 58 -0.73 20.68 -0.80
N GLN A 59 -1.99 20.81 -1.24
CA GLN A 59 -3.01 21.54 -0.48
C GLN A 59 -3.26 20.94 0.90
N MET A 60 -3.03 19.64 1.07
CA MET A 60 -3.10 18.95 2.36
C MET A 60 -1.76 18.94 3.12
N GLY A 61 -0.73 19.63 2.62
CA GLY A 61 0.60 19.69 3.23
C GLY A 61 1.35 18.35 3.20
N LYS A 62 1.08 17.50 2.18
CA LYS A 62 1.64 16.16 2.02
C LYS A 62 2.53 16.08 0.79
N ARG A 63 3.28 14.97 0.63
CA ARG A 63 4.22 14.74 -0.46
C ARG A 63 3.70 13.65 -1.42
N LEU A 64 4.07 13.78 -2.70
CA LEU A 64 3.72 12.83 -3.75
C LEU A 64 4.97 12.28 -4.44
N TYR A 65 5.10 10.95 -4.46
CA TYR A 65 6.20 10.23 -5.10
C TYR A 65 5.71 9.46 -6.33
N LEU A 66 6.35 9.70 -7.47
CA LEU A 66 6.01 9.05 -8.73
C LEU A 66 6.85 7.81 -8.96
N THR A 67 6.22 6.66 -9.24
CA THR A 67 6.96 5.45 -9.58
C THR A 67 7.39 5.44 -11.04
N CYS A 68 8.71 5.39 -11.27
CA CYS A 68 9.38 5.19 -12.56
C CYS A 68 10.30 3.96 -12.46
N ASN A 69 9.74 2.82 -12.04
CA ASN A 69 10.49 1.67 -11.55
C ASN A 69 10.30 0.38 -12.37
N THR A 70 9.87 0.47 -13.63
CA THR A 70 9.93 -0.65 -14.57
C THR A 70 11.38 -0.93 -14.99
N LEU A 71 11.64 -2.13 -15.47
CA LEU A 71 12.86 -2.42 -16.21
C LEU A 71 12.68 -1.82 -17.62
N LEU A 72 13.42 -0.73 -17.89
CA LEU A 72 13.31 0.01 -19.14
C LEU A 72 14.01 -0.72 -20.28
N ASN A 73 13.46 -0.65 -21.48
CA ASN A 73 14.18 -0.90 -22.71
C ASN A 73 14.94 0.37 -23.17
N ASN A 74 15.75 0.27 -24.23
CA ASN A 74 16.58 1.39 -24.67
C ASN A 74 15.75 2.60 -25.14
N GLU A 75 14.64 2.40 -25.85
CA GLU A 75 13.76 3.48 -26.29
C GLU A 75 13.11 4.21 -25.09
N GLU A 76 12.69 3.46 -24.09
CA GLU A 76 12.14 4.02 -22.85
C GLU A 76 13.19 4.79 -22.05
N ALA A 77 14.43 4.30 -22.03
CA ALA A 77 15.55 4.96 -21.36
C ALA A 77 15.87 6.34 -22.00
N ASP A 78 15.74 6.47 -23.31
CA ASP A 78 15.94 7.74 -24.04
C ASP A 78 14.83 8.77 -23.72
N LEU A 79 13.61 8.33 -23.44
CA LEU A 79 12.47 9.20 -23.15
C LEU A 79 12.44 9.66 -21.69
N LEU A 80 13.03 8.90 -20.77
CA LEU A 80 12.90 9.12 -19.34
C LEU A 80 13.39 10.49 -18.85
N PRO A 81 14.56 11.02 -19.26
CA PRO A 81 15.05 12.30 -18.76
C PRO A 81 14.07 13.46 -19.03
N ARG A 82 13.47 13.46 -20.22
CA ARG A 82 12.44 14.46 -20.57
C ARG A 82 11.19 14.30 -19.71
N TYR A 83 10.72 13.07 -19.54
CA TYR A 83 9.56 12.79 -18.71
C TYR A 83 9.76 13.22 -17.25
N LEU A 84 10.96 12.98 -16.69
CA LEU A 84 11.29 13.41 -15.33
C LEU A 84 11.34 14.93 -15.19
N ALA A 85 11.82 15.65 -16.20
CA ALA A 85 11.76 17.10 -16.21
C ALA A 85 10.30 17.61 -16.21
N GLU A 86 9.44 17.05 -17.06
CA GLU A 86 8.01 17.40 -17.13
C GLU A 86 7.30 17.16 -15.79
N VAL A 87 7.53 16.02 -15.12
CA VAL A 87 6.87 15.71 -13.82
C VAL A 87 7.46 16.53 -12.68
N HIS A 88 8.72 16.92 -12.74
CA HIS A 88 9.31 17.84 -11.77
C HIS A 88 8.66 19.24 -11.88
N GLU A 89 8.47 19.75 -13.10
CA GLU A 89 7.75 21.00 -13.36
C GLU A 89 6.31 20.97 -12.85
N MET A 90 5.64 19.80 -12.86
CA MET A 90 4.32 19.61 -12.24
C MET A 90 4.35 19.66 -10.71
N GLY A 91 5.54 19.61 -10.09
CA GLY A 91 5.72 19.63 -8.64
C GLY A 91 5.75 18.26 -7.96
N VAL A 92 6.05 17.17 -8.69
CA VAL A 92 6.30 15.86 -8.07
C VAL A 92 7.50 15.96 -7.13
N ASP A 93 7.34 15.51 -5.88
CA ASP A 93 8.37 15.67 -4.84
C ASP A 93 9.54 14.70 -5.00
N ALA A 94 9.29 13.48 -5.50
CA ALA A 94 10.34 12.50 -5.76
C ALA A 94 9.95 11.49 -6.84
N ALA A 95 10.94 10.94 -7.53
CA ALA A 95 10.78 9.80 -8.44
C ALA A 95 11.37 8.53 -7.83
N ILE A 96 10.61 7.43 -7.86
CA ILE A 96 11.05 6.11 -7.38
C ILE A 96 11.56 5.33 -8.58
N VAL A 97 12.86 5.08 -8.65
CA VAL A 97 13.57 4.42 -9.76
C VAL A 97 14.22 3.10 -9.32
N SER A 98 14.46 2.17 -10.25
CA SER A 98 15.04 0.85 -9.93
C SER A 98 16.35 0.55 -10.65
N ASP A 99 16.69 1.31 -11.68
CA ASP A 99 17.84 1.11 -12.53
C ASP A 99 18.93 2.14 -12.24
N ILE A 100 20.20 1.70 -12.18
CA ILE A 100 21.34 2.57 -11.85
C ILE A 100 21.60 3.59 -12.97
N GLY A 101 21.49 3.18 -14.24
CA GLY A 101 21.65 4.08 -15.37
C GLY A 101 20.57 5.16 -15.37
N VAL A 102 19.33 4.78 -15.04
CA VAL A 102 18.19 5.68 -14.87
C VAL A 102 18.44 6.65 -13.71
N LEU A 103 18.91 6.18 -12.55
CA LEU A 103 19.28 7.04 -11.43
C LEU A 103 20.25 8.13 -11.85
N MET A 104 21.34 7.74 -12.50
CA MET A 104 22.38 8.66 -12.93
C MET A 104 21.91 9.64 -14.02
N ALA A 105 21.09 9.17 -14.98
CA ALA A 105 20.52 10.02 -16.01
C ALA A 105 19.52 11.02 -15.44
N ALA A 106 18.67 10.59 -14.51
CA ALA A 106 17.71 11.41 -13.81
C ALA A 106 18.41 12.50 -12.98
N HIS A 107 19.41 12.13 -12.18
CA HIS A 107 20.18 13.08 -11.36
C HIS A 107 20.91 14.14 -12.19
N ARG A 108 21.38 13.78 -13.39
CA ARG A 108 22.00 14.77 -14.31
C ARG A 108 20.96 15.67 -14.99
N ALA A 109 19.81 15.11 -15.36
CA ALA A 109 18.78 15.86 -16.09
C ALA A 109 17.99 16.81 -15.19
N VAL A 110 17.70 16.40 -13.95
CA VAL A 110 16.87 17.12 -12.97
C VAL A 110 17.49 16.98 -11.58
N PRO A 111 18.57 17.71 -11.27
CA PRO A 111 19.30 17.57 -10.00
C PRO A 111 18.45 17.89 -8.76
N GLU A 112 17.42 18.71 -8.90
CA GLU A 112 16.53 19.15 -7.83
C GLU A 112 15.45 18.14 -7.48
N LEU A 113 15.15 17.19 -8.38
CA LEU A 113 14.18 16.13 -8.13
C LEU A 113 14.77 15.08 -7.18
N GLU A 114 14.13 14.85 -6.05
CA GLU A 114 14.56 13.76 -5.16
C GLU A 114 14.41 12.39 -5.84
N LEU A 115 15.43 11.55 -5.73
CA LEU A 115 15.45 10.21 -6.30
C LEU A 115 15.45 9.16 -5.20
N HIS A 116 14.43 8.30 -5.19
CA HIS A 116 14.28 7.19 -4.27
C HIS A 116 14.55 5.87 -5.00
N ILE A 117 15.41 5.03 -4.45
CA ILE A 117 15.69 3.72 -5.02
C ILE A 117 14.60 2.73 -4.63
N SER A 118 13.95 2.13 -5.62
CA SER A 118 12.94 1.10 -5.42
C SER A 118 13.52 -0.17 -4.79
N THR A 119 12.71 -0.89 -4.01
CA THR A 119 13.05 -2.22 -3.50
C THR A 119 13.50 -3.20 -4.60
N GLN A 120 13.09 -2.98 -5.85
CA GLN A 120 13.49 -3.79 -7.00
C GLN A 120 14.98 -3.70 -7.36
N ALA A 121 15.69 -2.68 -6.88
CA ALA A 121 17.14 -2.62 -6.97
C ALA A 121 17.83 -3.65 -6.06
N GLY A 122 17.09 -4.24 -5.10
CA GLY A 122 17.60 -5.30 -4.24
C GLY A 122 18.64 -4.81 -3.22
N VAL A 123 18.40 -3.65 -2.60
CA VAL A 123 19.31 -3.10 -1.59
C VAL A 123 19.23 -3.92 -0.31
N THR A 124 20.31 -4.65 -0.01
CA THR A 124 20.42 -5.54 1.15
C THR A 124 21.59 -5.23 2.08
N ASN A 125 22.43 -4.27 1.75
CA ASN A 125 23.62 -3.95 2.57
C ASN A 125 23.99 -2.46 2.47
N TRP A 126 24.75 -1.99 3.46
CA TRP A 126 25.16 -0.60 3.60
C TRP A 126 26.07 -0.13 2.45
N LEU A 127 26.89 -1.01 1.87
CA LEU A 127 27.82 -0.63 0.80
C LEU A 127 27.03 -0.24 -0.46
N THR A 128 26.07 -1.08 -0.88
CA THR A 128 25.16 -0.77 -2.00
C THR A 128 24.38 0.52 -1.73
N ALA A 129 23.83 0.70 -0.53
CA ALA A 129 23.08 1.89 -0.17
C ALA A 129 23.95 3.16 -0.26
N THR A 130 25.20 3.10 0.23
CA THR A 130 26.15 4.22 0.20
C THR A 130 26.52 4.60 -1.24
N GLU A 131 26.81 3.61 -2.10
CA GLU A 131 27.15 3.89 -3.50
C GLU A 131 25.98 4.47 -4.27
N LEU A 132 24.75 3.98 -4.04
CA LEU A 132 23.55 4.57 -4.65
C LEU A 132 23.33 6.03 -4.21
N HIS A 133 23.64 6.34 -2.94
CA HIS A 133 23.62 7.73 -2.46
C HIS A 133 24.65 8.62 -3.18
N ARG A 134 25.87 8.13 -3.36
CA ARG A 134 26.92 8.85 -4.12
C ARG A 134 26.51 9.11 -5.57
N LEU A 135 25.67 8.25 -6.13
CA LEU A 135 25.11 8.40 -7.48
C LEU A 135 23.87 9.30 -7.55
N GLY A 136 23.44 9.87 -6.42
CA GLY A 136 22.35 10.84 -6.35
C GLY A 136 21.07 10.36 -5.66
N ALA A 137 21.04 9.16 -5.09
CA ALA A 137 19.85 8.71 -4.34
C ALA A 137 19.72 9.47 -3.01
N LYS A 138 18.53 9.98 -2.74
CA LYS A 138 18.15 10.59 -1.47
C LYS A 138 17.60 9.55 -0.48
N ARG A 139 16.95 8.50 -0.99
CA ARG A 139 16.31 7.44 -0.19
C ARG A 139 16.51 6.08 -0.85
N VAL A 140 16.66 5.04 -0.04
CA VAL A 140 16.67 3.64 -0.49
C VAL A 140 15.53 2.86 0.16
N VAL A 141 14.76 2.13 -0.66
CA VAL A 141 13.76 1.16 -0.19
C VAL A 141 14.44 -0.19 -0.07
N LEU A 142 14.57 -0.70 1.14
CA LEU A 142 15.27 -1.95 1.39
C LEU A 142 14.51 -3.16 0.81
N ALA A 143 15.24 -4.22 0.54
CA ALA A 143 14.68 -5.53 0.25
C ALA A 143 13.89 -6.04 1.47
N ARG A 144 12.79 -6.77 1.23
CA ARG A 144 11.90 -7.25 2.30
C ARG A 144 12.44 -8.48 3.04
N GLU A 145 13.51 -9.02 2.52
CA GLU A 145 14.18 -10.22 3.01
C GLU A 145 15.22 -9.91 4.12
N LEU A 146 15.39 -8.63 4.49
CA LEU A 146 16.33 -8.22 5.55
C LEU A 146 15.72 -8.41 6.95
N PRO A 147 16.45 -9.10 7.85
CA PRO A 147 16.10 -9.10 9.27
C PRO A 147 16.43 -7.76 9.94
N LEU A 148 15.81 -7.51 11.09
CA LEU A 148 15.98 -6.26 11.85
C LEU A 148 17.45 -5.94 12.15
N THR A 149 18.22 -6.94 12.52
CA THR A 149 19.67 -6.79 12.82
C THR A 149 20.47 -6.27 11.63
N GLU A 150 20.15 -6.70 10.41
CA GLU A 150 20.79 -6.20 9.19
C GLU A 150 20.31 -4.79 8.84
N ILE A 151 19.04 -4.46 9.11
CA ILE A 151 18.51 -3.09 8.94
C ILE A 151 19.23 -2.13 9.91
N GLU A 152 19.38 -2.51 11.18
CA GLU A 152 20.10 -1.74 12.20
C GLU A 152 21.56 -1.49 11.79
N GLU A 153 22.28 -2.55 11.37
CA GLU A 153 23.66 -2.45 10.95
C GLU A 153 23.81 -1.57 9.70
N LEU A 154 22.92 -1.72 8.73
CA LEU A 154 22.88 -0.89 7.52
C LEU A 154 22.69 0.60 7.90
N CYS A 155 21.66 0.93 8.67
CA CYS A 155 21.35 2.30 9.08
C CYS A 155 22.48 2.94 9.89
N ARG A 156 23.20 2.16 10.72
CA ARG A 156 24.34 2.64 11.50
C ARG A 156 25.55 3.04 10.63
N ARG A 157 25.69 2.44 9.43
CA ARG A 157 26.89 2.58 8.57
C ARG A 157 26.72 3.51 7.37
N ILE A 158 25.49 3.81 6.98
CA ILE A 158 25.24 4.70 5.83
C ILE A 158 25.45 6.19 6.20
N PRO A 159 25.61 7.08 5.20
CA PRO A 159 25.59 8.53 5.43
C PRO A 159 24.29 8.98 6.09
N ARG A 160 24.35 9.98 6.97
CA ARG A 160 23.17 10.51 7.70
C ARG A 160 22.12 11.15 6.78
N GLU A 161 22.56 11.63 5.63
CA GLU A 161 21.73 12.29 4.62
C GLU A 161 20.91 11.30 3.79
N LEU A 162 21.26 10.01 3.83
CA LEU A 162 20.55 8.95 3.12
C LEU A 162 19.40 8.43 3.96
N GLU A 163 18.19 8.56 3.46
CA GLU A 163 16.99 8.03 4.12
C GLU A 163 16.76 6.55 3.80
N VAL A 164 16.26 5.82 4.79
CA VAL A 164 15.88 4.40 4.66
C VAL A 164 14.38 4.25 4.75
N GLU A 165 13.80 3.51 3.80
CA GLU A 165 12.40 3.17 3.71
C GLU A 165 12.24 1.64 3.74
N VAL A 166 11.26 1.12 4.49
CA VAL A 166 10.93 -0.30 4.54
C VAL A 166 9.45 -0.53 4.31
N PHE A 167 9.10 -1.64 3.68
CA PHE A 167 7.70 -2.09 3.65
C PHE A 167 7.30 -2.61 5.01
N VAL A 168 6.14 -2.14 5.49
CA VAL A 168 5.59 -2.54 6.79
C VAL A 168 4.26 -3.27 6.67
N HIS A 169 3.60 -3.21 5.50
CA HIS A 169 2.29 -3.84 5.33
C HIS A 169 2.02 -4.25 3.88
N GLY A 170 1.24 -5.32 3.70
CA GLY A 170 0.67 -5.75 2.44
C GLY A 170 1.35 -6.96 1.81
N ALA A 171 1.04 -7.21 0.55
CA ALA A 171 1.40 -8.44 -0.13
C ALA A 171 2.91 -8.64 -0.27
N MET A 172 3.41 -9.79 0.17
CA MET A 172 4.79 -10.23 -0.09
C MET A 172 4.94 -10.82 -1.50
N CYS A 173 6.13 -10.72 -2.06
CA CYS A 173 6.51 -11.39 -3.31
C CYS A 173 7.37 -12.62 -3.00
N MET A 174 7.19 -13.69 -3.77
CA MET A 174 8.01 -14.90 -3.68
C MET A 174 9.43 -14.69 -4.22
N SER A 175 9.61 -13.77 -5.14
CA SER A 175 10.92 -13.46 -5.72
C SER A 175 11.61 -12.36 -4.96
N VAL A 176 12.91 -12.51 -4.76
CA VAL A 176 13.76 -11.52 -4.11
C VAL A 176 13.57 -10.16 -4.78
N SER A 177 13.21 -9.17 -3.99
CA SER A 177 13.00 -7.79 -4.45
C SER A 177 12.01 -7.65 -5.62
N GLY A 178 11.11 -8.63 -5.81
CA GLY A 178 10.07 -8.60 -6.85
C GLY A 178 10.53 -8.83 -8.28
N ARG A 179 11.78 -9.22 -8.53
CA ARG A 179 12.28 -9.59 -9.87
C ARG A 179 11.92 -11.03 -10.17
N CYS A 180 10.95 -11.25 -11.08
CA CYS A 180 10.38 -12.57 -11.33
C CYS A 180 10.12 -12.80 -12.81
N LEU A 181 10.46 -14.00 -13.30
CA LEU A 181 10.15 -14.46 -14.65
C LEU A 181 8.95 -15.41 -14.72
N LEU A 182 8.39 -15.84 -13.59
CA LEU A 182 7.37 -16.87 -13.55
C LEU A 182 6.11 -16.47 -14.31
N SER A 183 5.65 -15.22 -14.18
CA SER A 183 4.49 -14.72 -14.92
C SER A 183 4.73 -14.71 -16.43
N GLN A 184 5.91 -14.22 -16.86
CA GLN A 184 6.30 -14.24 -18.26
C GLN A 184 6.34 -15.65 -18.81
N TYR A 185 6.94 -16.58 -18.06
CA TYR A 185 7.12 -17.96 -18.47
C TYR A 185 5.79 -18.72 -18.62
N LEU A 186 4.89 -18.56 -17.64
CA LEU A 186 3.62 -19.29 -17.60
C LEU A 186 2.50 -18.64 -18.42
N THR A 187 2.53 -17.33 -18.64
CA THR A 187 1.38 -16.60 -19.21
C THR A 187 1.76 -15.61 -20.34
N GLY A 188 3.04 -15.51 -20.68
CA GLY A 188 3.53 -14.52 -21.64
C GLY A 188 3.49 -13.07 -21.12
N ARG A 189 3.11 -12.83 -19.86
CA ARG A 189 2.97 -11.49 -19.26
C ARG A 189 4.11 -11.18 -18.32
N ASP A 190 4.90 -10.15 -18.66
CA ASP A 190 6.11 -9.80 -17.92
C ASP A 190 5.81 -9.09 -16.60
N ALA A 191 6.15 -9.77 -15.48
CA ALA A 191 6.03 -9.23 -14.14
C ALA A 191 6.94 -8.01 -13.91
N ASN A 192 8.11 -7.98 -14.54
CA ASN A 192 9.10 -6.89 -14.40
C ASN A 192 8.69 -5.62 -15.17
N ARG A 193 7.67 -5.73 -16.01
CA ARG A 193 7.06 -4.62 -16.76
C ARG A 193 5.61 -4.34 -16.33
N GLY A 194 5.25 -4.74 -15.13
CA GLY A 194 3.95 -4.43 -14.52
C GLY A 194 2.79 -5.33 -14.88
N ALA A 195 3.02 -6.39 -15.69
CA ALA A 195 1.96 -7.28 -16.16
C ALA A 195 1.87 -8.61 -15.38
N CYS A 196 2.27 -8.62 -14.09
CA CYS A 196 2.27 -9.82 -13.26
C CYS A 196 0.87 -10.41 -13.08
N THR A 197 0.68 -11.67 -13.49
CA THR A 197 -0.56 -12.45 -13.30
C THR A 197 -0.62 -13.16 -11.95
N GLN A 198 0.38 -12.97 -11.11
CA GLN A 198 0.50 -13.56 -9.78
C GLN A 198 0.45 -15.10 -9.78
N PRO A 199 1.17 -15.81 -10.66
CA PRO A 199 1.10 -17.26 -10.72
C PRO A 199 1.62 -17.96 -9.46
N CYS A 200 2.51 -17.30 -8.69
CA CYS A 200 2.93 -17.81 -7.38
C CYS A 200 1.80 -17.93 -6.35
N ARG A 201 0.59 -17.49 -6.70
CA ARG A 201 -0.62 -17.57 -5.86
C ARG A 201 -1.66 -18.53 -6.38
N TRP A 202 -1.37 -19.21 -7.48
CA TRP A 202 -2.23 -20.27 -8.00
C TRP A 202 -2.01 -21.56 -7.21
N LYS A 203 -3.00 -22.43 -7.21
CA LYS A 203 -2.85 -23.79 -6.66
C LYS A 203 -2.13 -24.66 -7.69
N TYR A 204 -1.08 -25.30 -7.24
CA TYR A 204 -0.31 -26.24 -8.05
C TYR A 204 -0.33 -27.63 -7.43
N ALA A 205 -0.23 -28.64 -8.29
CA ALA A 205 0.10 -29.99 -7.92
C ALA A 205 1.14 -30.51 -8.91
N LEU A 206 2.14 -31.21 -8.44
CA LEU A 206 3.08 -31.93 -9.29
C LEU A 206 2.45 -33.22 -9.77
N MET A 207 2.62 -33.53 -11.04
CA MET A 207 2.25 -34.81 -11.65
C MET A 207 3.50 -35.36 -12.34
N GLU A 208 3.83 -36.60 -12.06
CA GLU A 208 4.90 -37.29 -12.79
C GLU A 208 4.35 -37.82 -14.10
N GLU A 209 5.04 -37.55 -15.22
CA GLU A 209 4.58 -37.90 -16.58
C GLU A 209 4.21 -39.35 -16.75
N LYS A 210 4.95 -40.29 -16.10
CA LYS A 210 4.71 -41.74 -16.15
C LYS A 210 3.58 -42.22 -15.22
N ARG A 211 2.99 -41.29 -14.41
CA ARG A 211 1.90 -41.59 -13.48
C ARG A 211 0.75 -40.59 -13.65
N PRO A 212 0.12 -40.53 -14.83
CA PRO A 212 -0.95 -39.60 -15.10
C PRO A 212 -2.13 -39.82 -14.15
N GLY A 213 -2.68 -38.67 -13.65
CA GLY A 213 -3.81 -38.70 -12.71
C GLY A 213 -3.43 -38.83 -11.22
N GLN A 214 -2.15 -39.00 -10.89
CA GLN A 214 -1.66 -38.89 -9.52
C GLN A 214 -1.08 -37.49 -9.31
N TYR A 215 -1.72 -36.73 -8.43
CA TYR A 215 -1.30 -35.36 -8.09
C TYR A 215 -0.63 -35.36 -6.71
N TYR A 216 0.57 -34.82 -6.66
CA TYR A 216 1.33 -34.65 -5.44
C TYR A 216 1.20 -33.17 -5.01
N PRO A 217 0.58 -32.87 -3.85
CA PRO A 217 0.55 -31.51 -3.35
C PRO A 217 1.98 -30.99 -3.16
N VAL A 218 2.20 -29.76 -3.46
CA VAL A 218 3.52 -29.12 -3.26
C VAL A 218 3.51 -28.51 -1.87
N GLU A 219 4.28 -29.10 -0.95
CA GLU A 219 4.42 -28.67 0.45
C GLU A 219 5.86 -28.27 0.75
N GLU A 220 6.07 -27.45 1.79
CA GLU A 220 7.39 -27.01 2.24
C GLU A 220 7.89 -27.90 3.39
N ASP A 221 9.14 -28.31 3.32
CA ASP A 221 9.86 -28.82 4.46
C ASP A 221 11.13 -27.99 4.68
N GLY A 222 11.19 -27.19 5.67
CA GLY A 222 12.30 -26.43 6.27
C GLY A 222 13.53 -26.01 5.44
N HIS A 223 13.73 -26.47 4.20
CA HIS A 223 14.93 -26.24 3.38
C HIS A 223 14.67 -25.77 1.93
N TYR A 224 13.46 -25.89 1.41
CA TYR A 224 13.15 -25.52 0.01
C TYR A 224 11.85 -24.74 -0.12
N SER A 225 11.92 -23.65 -0.89
CA SER A 225 10.74 -22.80 -1.19
C SER A 225 9.97 -23.35 -2.38
N TYR A 226 8.70 -23.56 -2.19
CA TYR A 226 7.75 -23.95 -3.23
C TYR A 226 7.02 -22.74 -3.80
N ILE A 227 6.48 -22.85 -5.03
CA ILE A 227 5.75 -21.77 -5.72
C ILE A 227 4.39 -21.62 -5.04
N LEU A 228 4.28 -20.80 -3.99
CA LEU A 228 3.11 -20.81 -3.14
C LEU A 228 2.72 -19.45 -2.62
N ASN A 229 1.49 -19.36 -2.18
CA ASN A 229 0.70 -18.25 -1.74
C ASN A 229 1.29 -17.54 -0.51
N ALA A 230 2.21 -16.62 -0.72
CA ALA A 230 2.85 -15.88 0.37
C ALA A 230 1.82 -15.16 1.25
N LYS A 231 1.99 -15.24 2.57
CA LYS A 231 1.25 -14.46 3.56
C LYS A 231 1.48 -12.98 3.34
N ASP A 232 0.56 -12.16 3.82
CA ASP A 232 0.71 -10.70 3.76
C ASP A 232 1.57 -10.20 4.93
N LEU A 233 2.45 -9.22 4.68
CA LEU A 233 3.28 -8.60 5.71
C LEU A 233 2.42 -7.71 6.62
N CYS A 234 2.65 -7.76 7.93
CA CYS A 234 2.11 -6.79 8.89
C CYS A 234 3.11 -6.56 10.03
N LEU A 235 3.68 -5.36 10.09
CA LEU A 235 4.68 -4.96 11.08
C LEU A 235 4.18 -3.87 12.03
N ILE A 236 2.86 -3.67 12.14
CA ILE A 236 2.28 -2.60 12.95
C ILE A 236 2.66 -2.68 14.44
N GLU A 237 2.97 -3.88 14.94
CA GLU A 237 3.40 -4.11 16.31
C GLU A 237 4.88 -3.76 16.58
N TYR A 238 5.68 -3.56 15.52
CA TYR A 238 7.14 -3.46 15.61
C TYR A 238 7.70 -2.15 15.05
N LEU A 239 6.85 -1.10 14.96
CA LEU A 239 7.25 0.20 14.40
C LEU A 239 8.33 0.88 15.25
N ASP A 240 8.32 0.69 16.57
CA ASP A 240 9.34 1.19 17.49
C ASP A 240 10.72 0.59 17.18
N LYS A 241 10.79 -0.71 16.88
CA LYS A 241 12.04 -1.40 16.54
C LYS A 241 12.61 -0.87 15.22
N LEU A 242 11.74 -0.71 14.19
CA LEU A 242 12.16 -0.16 12.91
C LEU A 242 12.60 1.30 13.03
N ALA A 243 11.88 2.11 13.79
CA ALA A 243 12.24 3.48 14.03
C ALA A 243 13.55 3.61 14.81
N LYS A 244 13.76 2.80 15.87
CA LYS A 244 15.03 2.73 16.61
C LYS A 244 16.20 2.25 15.75
N ALA A 245 15.95 1.38 14.79
CA ALA A 245 16.92 0.94 13.79
C ALA A 245 17.36 2.07 12.83
N GLY A 246 16.65 3.19 12.76
CA GLY A 246 16.96 4.31 11.89
C GLY A 246 16.14 4.37 10.60
N VAL A 247 14.98 3.70 10.55
CA VAL A 247 14.06 3.74 9.40
C VAL A 247 13.30 5.06 9.38
N HIS A 248 13.30 5.75 8.23
CA HIS A 248 12.71 7.07 8.04
C HIS A 248 11.29 7.02 7.45
N SER A 249 10.93 5.95 6.72
CA SER A 249 9.64 5.84 6.05
C SER A 249 9.07 4.42 6.15
N PHE A 250 7.81 4.33 6.55
CA PHE A 250 6.99 3.12 6.67
C PHE A 250 6.07 3.01 5.45
N LYS A 251 6.41 2.13 4.52
CA LYS A 251 5.71 1.97 3.25
C LYS A 251 4.65 0.89 3.31
N ILE A 252 3.44 1.24 2.89
CA ILE A 252 2.32 0.30 2.76
C ILE A 252 2.23 -0.15 1.30
N GLU A 253 2.25 -1.47 1.03
CA GLU A 253 1.97 -2.03 -0.31
C GLU A 253 0.47 -2.14 -0.52
N GLY A 254 -0.01 -1.80 -1.72
CA GLY A 254 -1.43 -1.95 -2.00
C GLY A 254 -1.99 -1.11 -3.15
N ARG A 255 -1.21 -0.67 -4.13
CA ARG A 255 -1.72 0.15 -5.25
C ARG A 255 -2.90 -0.48 -6.01
N ALA A 256 -2.97 -1.80 -6.06
CA ALA A 256 -4.06 -2.55 -6.70
C ALA A 256 -5.23 -2.85 -5.75
N LYS A 257 -5.12 -2.51 -4.47
CA LYS A 257 -6.16 -2.72 -3.46
C LYS A 257 -7.24 -1.64 -3.55
N SER A 258 -8.35 -1.78 -2.82
CA SER A 258 -9.46 -0.81 -2.79
C SER A 258 -9.10 0.48 -2.04
N ALA A 259 -9.89 1.54 -2.23
CA ALA A 259 -9.80 2.77 -1.44
C ALA A 259 -10.06 2.50 0.06
N TYR A 260 -10.94 1.55 0.38
CA TYR A 260 -11.18 1.07 1.73
C TYR A 260 -9.91 0.50 2.37
N TYR A 261 -9.21 -0.39 1.67
CA TYR A 261 -7.94 -0.91 2.14
C TYR A 261 -6.92 0.21 2.42
N THR A 262 -6.80 1.15 1.49
CA THR A 262 -5.87 2.27 1.61
C THR A 262 -6.24 3.16 2.81
N ALA A 263 -7.51 3.49 3.00
CA ALA A 263 -7.99 4.29 4.12
C ALA A 263 -7.68 3.63 5.46
N VAL A 264 -8.11 2.37 5.63
CA VAL A 264 -7.94 1.65 6.90
C VAL A 264 -6.47 1.43 7.23
N THR A 265 -5.65 0.99 6.27
CA THR A 265 -4.22 0.75 6.53
C THR A 265 -3.47 2.06 6.79
N ALA A 266 -3.70 3.12 6.01
CA ALA A 266 -3.08 4.42 6.26
C ALA A 266 -3.48 4.96 7.63
N GLY A 267 -4.76 4.90 8.01
CA GLY A 267 -5.27 5.34 9.30
C GLY A 267 -4.69 4.55 10.48
N ALA A 268 -4.63 3.24 10.38
CA ALA A 268 -4.06 2.38 11.41
C ALA A 268 -2.55 2.63 11.60
N TYR A 269 -1.78 2.71 10.49
CA TYR A 269 -0.34 3.00 10.57
C TYR A 269 -0.07 4.44 11.03
N ARG A 270 -0.92 5.41 10.66
CA ARG A 270 -0.82 6.77 11.20
C ARG A 270 -1.01 6.78 12.71
N ALA A 271 -2.08 6.18 13.21
CA ALA A 271 -2.37 6.09 14.64
C ALA A 271 -1.26 5.34 15.40
N ALA A 272 -0.79 4.21 14.87
CA ALA A 272 0.30 3.43 15.44
C ALA A 272 1.61 4.23 15.50
N THR A 273 1.96 4.95 14.42
CA THR A 273 3.17 5.79 14.37
C THR A 273 3.06 6.98 15.34
N ASP A 274 1.87 7.57 15.51
CA ASP A 274 1.65 8.66 16.47
C ASP A 274 1.77 8.18 17.92
N LEU A 275 1.22 7.01 18.23
CA LEU A 275 1.36 6.39 19.55
C LEU A 275 2.83 6.05 19.83
N MET A 276 3.50 5.40 18.90
CA MET A 276 4.92 5.06 18.98
C MET A 276 5.79 6.31 19.18
N TRP A 277 5.53 7.38 18.42
CA TRP A 277 6.32 8.60 18.52
C TRP A 277 6.17 9.35 19.83
N ARG A 278 5.01 9.23 20.52
CA ARG A 278 4.77 9.82 21.85
C ARG A 278 5.59 9.13 22.94
N ASP A 279 5.75 7.81 22.86
CA ASP A 279 6.52 7.03 23.82
C ASP A 279 7.21 5.84 23.13
N PRO A 280 8.37 6.09 22.46
CA PRO A 280 9.07 5.05 21.71
C PRO A 280 9.63 3.92 22.56
N GLU A 281 9.91 4.19 23.85
CA GLU A 281 10.53 3.19 24.74
C GLU A 281 9.50 2.18 25.26
N HIS A 282 8.24 2.58 25.39
CA HIS A 282 7.18 1.72 25.93
C HIS A 282 6.08 1.44 24.92
N TYR A 283 6.35 1.64 23.60
CA TYR A 283 5.37 1.37 22.58
C TYR A 283 4.88 -0.07 22.64
N ARG A 284 3.57 -0.21 22.72
CA ARG A 284 2.84 -1.47 22.54
C ARG A 284 1.67 -1.19 21.60
N CYS A 285 1.58 -1.94 20.53
CA CYS A 285 0.46 -1.82 19.61
C CYS A 285 -0.84 -2.21 20.33
N PRO A 286 -1.81 -1.30 20.47
CA PRO A 286 -3.11 -1.64 21.07
C PRO A 286 -3.86 -2.70 20.27
N ASP A 287 -4.67 -3.52 20.95
CA ASP A 287 -5.44 -4.60 20.31
C ASP A 287 -6.34 -4.08 19.19
N TRP A 288 -7.00 -2.95 19.40
CA TRP A 288 -7.87 -2.36 18.40
C TRP A 288 -7.15 -2.02 17.07
N LEU A 289 -5.86 -1.66 17.11
CA LEU A 289 -5.07 -1.43 15.88
C LEU A 289 -4.75 -2.74 15.16
N ARG A 290 -4.45 -3.80 15.91
CA ARG A 290 -4.28 -5.14 15.33
C ARG A 290 -5.56 -5.64 14.68
N GLU A 291 -6.69 -5.47 15.36
CA GLU A 291 -8.01 -5.82 14.83
C GLU A 291 -8.36 -4.97 13.61
N GLU A 292 -8.07 -3.67 13.63
CA GLU A 292 -8.40 -2.76 12.55
C GLU A 292 -7.78 -3.18 11.21
N VAL A 293 -6.50 -3.56 11.20
CA VAL A 293 -5.85 -4.02 9.97
C VAL A 293 -6.37 -5.37 9.47
N THR A 294 -7.07 -6.16 10.30
CA THR A 294 -7.73 -7.40 9.85
C THR A 294 -9.10 -7.17 9.22
N LYS A 295 -9.65 -5.95 9.31
CA LYS A 295 -10.94 -5.60 8.72
C LYS A 295 -10.89 -5.31 7.22
N VAL A 296 -9.71 -5.29 6.62
CA VAL A 296 -9.54 -5.21 5.17
C VAL A 296 -9.35 -6.59 4.53
N SER A 297 -9.44 -6.67 3.21
CA SER A 297 -9.14 -7.92 2.50
C SER A 297 -7.65 -8.23 2.55
N HIS A 298 -7.28 -9.28 3.28
CA HIS A 298 -5.90 -9.70 3.49
C HIS A 298 -5.76 -11.23 3.44
N ARG A 299 -4.53 -11.73 3.38
CA ARG A 299 -4.18 -13.11 3.73
C ARG A 299 -3.73 -13.15 5.17
N ASP A 300 -3.46 -14.35 5.69
CA ASP A 300 -2.82 -14.46 6.99
C ASP A 300 -1.61 -13.55 7.06
N TYR A 301 -1.47 -12.86 8.19
CA TYR A 301 -0.35 -11.94 8.40
C TYR A 301 0.89 -12.67 8.90
N THR A 302 2.03 -12.12 8.51
CA THR A 302 3.37 -12.56 8.94
C THR A 302 4.25 -11.33 9.20
N THR A 303 5.28 -11.51 10.02
CA THR A 303 6.35 -10.52 10.18
C THR A 303 7.39 -10.60 9.05
N GLY A 304 7.18 -11.46 8.06
CA GLY A 304 8.14 -11.70 6.99
C GLY A 304 9.48 -12.16 7.55
N PHE A 305 10.56 -11.57 7.08
CA PHE A 305 11.92 -11.90 7.50
C PHE A 305 12.44 -11.04 8.66
N LEU A 306 11.61 -10.18 9.27
CA LEU A 306 12.07 -9.21 10.27
C LEU A 306 12.81 -9.85 11.45
N PHE A 307 12.41 -11.05 11.87
CA PHE A 307 13.03 -11.80 12.97
C PHE A 307 13.77 -13.06 12.52
N GLY A 308 14.11 -13.15 11.24
CA GLY A 308 14.77 -14.29 10.62
C GLY A 308 13.89 -14.98 9.56
N PRO A 309 14.31 -16.12 9.03
CA PRO A 309 13.50 -16.88 8.07
C PRO A 309 12.11 -17.19 8.66
N PRO A 310 11.02 -16.92 7.93
CA PRO A 310 9.67 -17.18 8.44
C PRO A 310 9.44 -18.70 8.56
N GLU A 311 9.03 -19.17 9.74
CA GLU A 311 8.74 -20.59 10.00
C GLU A 311 7.55 -21.10 9.15
N ALA A 312 6.59 -20.24 8.79
CA ALA A 312 5.47 -20.54 7.92
C ALA A 312 5.07 -19.29 7.10
N GLY A 313 5.89 -18.98 6.09
CA GLY A 313 5.66 -17.80 5.24
C GLY A 313 4.56 -17.93 4.21
N GLN A 314 3.91 -19.11 4.09
CA GLN A 314 2.97 -19.49 3.04
C GLN A 314 1.62 -19.92 3.62
N CYS A 315 0.55 -19.71 2.85
CA CYS A 315 -0.81 -20.10 3.22
C CYS A 315 -1.24 -21.28 2.35
N TYR A 316 -1.19 -22.49 2.87
CA TYR A 316 -1.48 -23.72 2.11
C TYR A 316 -2.96 -24.12 2.13
N GLU A 317 -3.64 -23.92 3.25
CA GLU A 317 -4.99 -24.42 3.48
C GLU A 317 -6.05 -23.62 2.72
N THR A 318 -5.86 -22.31 2.60
CA THR A 318 -6.81 -21.44 1.91
C THR A 318 -6.09 -20.51 0.94
N GLY A 319 -6.13 -20.80 -0.36
CA GLY A 319 -5.59 -19.91 -1.41
C GLY A 319 -6.32 -18.56 -1.52
N GLY A 320 -7.22 -18.25 -0.58
CA GLY A 320 -8.13 -17.12 -0.61
C GLY A 320 -7.75 -15.95 0.28
N TYR A 321 -8.29 -14.77 -0.05
CA TYR A 321 -8.30 -13.64 0.84
C TYR A 321 -9.36 -13.80 1.92
N ILE A 322 -9.01 -13.45 3.15
CA ILE A 322 -9.94 -13.29 4.26
C ILE A 322 -10.68 -11.96 4.04
N ARG A 323 -12.01 -12.03 3.98
CA ARG A 323 -12.90 -10.88 3.80
C ARG A 323 -14.05 -10.99 4.77
N ARG A 324 -13.92 -10.39 5.92
CA ARG A 324 -14.96 -10.40 6.98
C ARG A 324 -15.71 -9.08 7.07
N TRP A 325 -15.30 -8.08 6.28
CA TRP A 325 -15.89 -6.74 6.29
C TRP A 325 -16.04 -6.20 4.87
N GLU A 326 -17.11 -5.48 4.64
CA GLU A 326 -17.40 -4.80 3.38
C GLU A 326 -17.77 -3.35 3.62
N VAL A 327 -17.52 -2.50 2.61
CA VAL A 327 -17.93 -1.10 2.63
C VAL A 327 -19.38 -1.01 2.17
N ALA A 328 -20.26 -0.55 3.04
CA ALA A 328 -21.67 -0.27 2.70
C ALA A 328 -21.81 1.03 1.89
N GLY A 329 -21.06 2.07 2.28
CA GLY A 329 -21.08 3.37 1.62
C GLY A 329 -19.98 4.32 2.07
N VAL A 330 -19.99 5.53 1.47
CA VAL A 330 -19.05 6.62 1.79
C VAL A 330 -19.86 7.89 1.99
N VAL A 331 -19.56 8.62 3.07
CA VAL A 331 -20.17 9.93 3.35
C VAL A 331 -19.58 10.98 2.41
N THR A 332 -20.46 11.66 1.68
CA THR A 332 -20.11 12.75 0.75
C THR A 332 -20.47 14.13 1.26
N GLY A 333 -21.37 14.22 2.25
CA GLY A 333 -21.82 15.48 2.80
C GLY A 333 -22.83 15.31 3.93
N TYR A 334 -23.44 16.42 4.33
CA TYR A 334 -24.45 16.48 5.37
C TYR A 334 -25.55 17.51 5.01
N ASP A 335 -26.80 17.09 5.09
CA ASP A 335 -27.96 17.95 5.03
C ASP A 335 -28.31 18.43 6.44
N ALA A 336 -28.00 19.67 6.74
CA ALA A 336 -28.21 20.26 8.07
C ALA A 336 -29.71 20.51 8.39
N GLU A 337 -30.54 20.75 7.37
CA GLU A 337 -31.96 21.02 7.54
C GLU A 337 -32.70 19.75 7.98
N ASN A 338 -32.44 18.63 7.31
CA ASN A 338 -33.07 17.36 7.59
C ASN A 338 -32.26 16.48 8.56
N ARG A 339 -31.06 16.92 8.98
CA ARG A 339 -30.13 16.18 9.84
C ARG A 339 -29.78 14.80 9.28
N ARG A 340 -29.33 14.77 8.01
CA ARG A 340 -29.04 13.53 7.29
C ARG A 340 -27.63 13.53 6.71
N LEU A 341 -26.95 12.39 6.81
CA LEU A 341 -25.73 12.15 6.05
C LEU A 341 -26.10 11.90 4.59
N LEU A 342 -25.38 12.58 3.69
CA LEU A 342 -25.40 12.33 2.26
C LEU A 342 -24.33 11.29 1.95
N CYS A 343 -24.68 10.19 1.30
CA CYS A 343 -23.80 9.05 1.10
C CYS A 343 -23.89 8.50 -0.32
N VAL A 344 -22.83 7.80 -0.73
CA VAL A 344 -22.81 6.99 -1.96
C VAL A 344 -22.59 5.53 -1.59
N GLN A 345 -23.47 4.67 -2.10
CA GLN A 345 -23.47 3.23 -1.83
C GLN A 345 -22.28 2.51 -2.48
N ARG A 346 -21.76 1.49 -1.80
CA ARG A 346 -20.73 0.56 -2.31
C ARG A 346 -21.20 -0.89 -2.32
N ASN A 347 -21.86 -1.35 -1.27
CA ASN A 347 -22.50 -2.67 -1.19
C ASN A 347 -23.89 -2.54 -0.60
N LYS A 348 -24.76 -3.51 -0.91
CA LYS A 348 -26.12 -3.55 -0.43
C LYS A 348 -26.17 -3.70 1.09
N PHE A 349 -26.95 -2.87 1.75
CA PHE A 349 -27.29 -2.98 3.16
C PHE A 349 -28.73 -2.49 3.43
N ALA A 350 -29.25 -2.79 4.61
CA ALA A 350 -30.63 -2.52 4.96
C ALA A 350 -30.74 -1.72 6.28
N VAL A 351 -31.91 -1.16 6.50
CA VAL A 351 -32.33 -0.61 7.78
C VAL A 351 -32.16 -1.67 8.87
N GLY A 352 -31.69 -1.25 10.05
CA GLY A 352 -31.46 -2.13 11.19
C GLY A 352 -30.16 -2.94 11.13
N GLN A 353 -29.40 -2.87 10.04
CA GLN A 353 -28.09 -3.53 9.94
C GLN A 353 -27.02 -2.70 10.65
N PRO A 354 -26.27 -3.28 11.63
CA PRO A 354 -25.20 -2.56 12.31
C PRO A 354 -24.08 -2.17 11.36
N LEU A 355 -23.63 -0.92 11.44
CA LEU A 355 -22.52 -0.35 10.70
C LEU A 355 -21.44 0.14 11.64
N GLU A 356 -20.22 0.13 11.16
CA GLU A 356 -19.11 0.92 11.72
C GLU A 356 -18.84 2.12 10.81
N LEU A 357 -18.82 3.30 11.41
CA LEU A 357 -18.44 4.57 10.78
C LEU A 357 -16.95 4.76 11.03
N VAL A 358 -16.11 4.65 9.99
CA VAL A 358 -14.67 4.83 10.07
C VAL A 358 -14.34 6.26 9.69
N LEU A 359 -14.07 7.09 10.70
CA LEU A 359 -13.85 8.52 10.52
C LEU A 359 -12.37 8.82 10.24
N PRO A 360 -12.05 9.64 9.23
CA PRO A 360 -10.70 10.09 8.99
C PRO A 360 -10.06 10.69 10.26
N LEU A 361 -8.98 10.07 10.75
CA LEU A 361 -8.19 10.49 11.94
C LEU A 361 -8.97 10.60 13.27
N GLN A 362 -10.22 10.14 13.34
CA GLN A 362 -11.08 10.27 14.52
C GLN A 362 -11.55 8.91 15.07
N GLY A 363 -11.05 7.80 14.50
CA GLY A 363 -11.38 6.45 14.96
C GLY A 363 -12.67 5.90 14.37
N VAL A 364 -13.30 4.98 15.11
CA VAL A 364 -14.48 4.24 14.65
C VAL A 364 -15.64 4.46 15.62
N ARG A 365 -16.86 4.62 15.07
CA ARG A 365 -18.12 4.69 15.83
C ARG A 365 -19.07 3.62 15.31
N THR A 366 -19.80 2.98 16.20
CA THR A 366 -20.88 2.06 15.81
C THR A 366 -22.17 2.82 15.58
N PHE A 367 -22.95 2.42 14.59
CA PHE A 367 -24.23 3.03 14.24
C PHE A 367 -25.16 2.01 13.59
N THR A 368 -26.44 2.06 13.92
CA THR A 368 -27.48 1.25 13.26
C THR A 368 -28.52 2.19 12.66
N PRO A 369 -28.63 2.26 11.32
CA PRO A 369 -29.57 3.16 10.68
C PRO A 369 -31.02 2.68 10.92
N GLU A 370 -31.85 3.56 11.47
CA GLU A 370 -33.29 3.33 11.65
C GLU A 370 -34.12 3.70 10.40
N LYS A 371 -33.57 4.62 9.59
CA LYS A 371 -34.19 5.09 8.35
C LYS A 371 -33.14 5.33 7.28
N LEU A 372 -33.52 4.97 6.06
CA LEU A 372 -32.75 5.23 4.85
C LEU A 372 -33.68 5.92 3.83
N TYR A 373 -33.09 6.76 2.98
CA TYR A 373 -33.80 7.48 1.94
C TYR A 373 -33.02 7.37 0.61
N ASP A 374 -33.73 7.29 -0.49
CA ASP A 374 -33.14 7.36 -1.84
C ASP A 374 -32.81 8.81 -2.24
N ALA A 375 -32.34 8.98 -3.48
CA ALA A 375 -31.96 10.30 -4.02
C ALA A 375 -33.16 11.27 -4.15
N GLU A 376 -34.36 10.76 -4.23
CA GLU A 376 -35.62 11.51 -4.34
C GLU A 376 -36.33 11.72 -2.99
N ASP A 377 -35.59 11.52 -1.87
CA ASP A 377 -36.05 11.68 -0.49
C ASP A 377 -37.20 10.73 -0.10
N ARG A 378 -37.35 9.59 -0.78
CA ARG A 378 -38.32 8.57 -0.44
C ARG A 378 -37.74 7.58 0.56
N PRO A 379 -38.46 7.20 1.62
CA PRO A 379 -37.98 6.20 2.56
C PRO A 379 -37.85 4.83 1.88
N VAL A 380 -36.70 4.16 2.14
CA VAL A 380 -36.40 2.85 1.59
C VAL A 380 -35.94 1.89 2.70
N ASN A 381 -36.19 0.60 2.55
CA ASN A 381 -35.74 -0.42 3.51
C ASN A 381 -34.32 -0.90 3.26
N CYS A 382 -33.81 -0.69 2.06
CA CYS A 382 -32.41 -1.05 1.71
C CYS A 382 -31.91 -0.16 0.57
N VAL A 383 -30.57 -0.13 0.41
CA VAL A 383 -29.87 0.55 -0.70
C VAL A 383 -29.25 -0.53 -1.58
N PRO A 384 -29.94 -0.97 -2.67
CA PRO A 384 -29.54 -2.17 -3.42
C PRO A 384 -28.53 -1.92 -4.55
N HIS A 385 -28.44 -0.69 -5.08
CA HIS A 385 -27.69 -0.40 -6.31
C HIS A 385 -26.35 0.25 -6.04
N ALA A 386 -25.30 -0.31 -6.63
CA ALA A 386 -23.94 0.23 -6.54
C ALA A 386 -23.88 1.68 -7.07
N ALA A 387 -23.08 2.50 -6.37
CA ALA A 387 -22.89 3.92 -6.65
C ALA A 387 -24.16 4.79 -6.57
N ALA A 388 -25.30 4.25 -6.09
CA ALA A 388 -26.50 5.04 -5.86
C ALA A 388 -26.28 6.03 -4.70
N PRO A 389 -26.67 7.31 -4.86
CA PRO A 389 -26.77 8.22 -3.73
C PRO A 389 -27.89 7.79 -2.80
N PHE A 390 -27.68 7.96 -1.51
CA PHE A 390 -28.65 7.72 -0.47
C PHE A 390 -28.43 8.63 0.73
N MET A 391 -29.42 8.73 1.59
CA MET A 391 -29.34 9.50 2.82
C MET A 391 -29.73 8.63 4.01
N MET A 392 -29.22 8.98 5.19
CA MET A 392 -29.60 8.36 6.46
C MET A 392 -29.63 9.39 7.58
N ASP A 393 -30.57 9.27 8.49
CA ASP A 393 -30.67 10.14 9.66
C ASP A 393 -29.43 10.01 10.52
N TYR A 394 -28.81 11.14 10.86
CA TYR A 394 -27.67 11.20 11.75
C TYR A 394 -27.62 12.57 12.45
N PRO A 395 -27.30 12.63 13.77
CA PRO A 395 -27.52 13.85 14.55
C PRO A 395 -26.56 15.02 14.21
N GLU A 396 -25.39 14.73 13.63
CA GLU A 396 -24.33 15.71 13.41
C GLU A 396 -23.57 15.47 12.09
N PRO A 397 -22.92 16.48 11.51
CA PRO A 397 -22.08 16.27 10.33
C PRO A 397 -20.89 15.38 10.64
N LEU A 398 -20.53 14.51 9.69
CA LEU A 398 -19.33 13.70 9.72
C LEU A 398 -18.33 14.20 8.65
N PRO A 399 -17.02 13.98 8.85
CA PRO A 399 -16.02 14.30 7.83
C PRO A 399 -16.34 13.63 6.49
N GLN A 400 -16.22 14.38 5.41
CA GLN A 400 -16.32 13.81 4.06
C GLN A 400 -15.27 12.70 3.88
N GLY A 401 -15.69 11.58 3.28
CA GLY A 401 -14.86 10.40 3.12
C GLY A 401 -14.93 9.42 4.30
N THR A 402 -15.77 9.71 5.35
CA THR A 402 -16.10 8.70 6.36
C THR A 402 -16.66 7.45 5.68
N LEU A 403 -16.11 6.29 6.01
CA LEU A 403 -16.53 5.01 5.44
C LEU A 403 -17.58 4.36 6.34
N LEU A 404 -18.62 3.86 5.71
CA LEU A 404 -19.62 3.01 6.34
C LEU A 404 -19.23 1.57 6.03
N ARG A 405 -18.92 0.75 7.04
CA ARG A 405 -18.60 -0.66 6.81
C ARG A 405 -19.46 -1.57 7.67
N MET A 406 -19.62 -2.80 7.21
CA MET A 406 -20.40 -3.84 7.87
C MET A 406 -19.64 -5.15 7.91
N ALA A 407 -19.88 -5.97 8.93
CA ALA A 407 -19.40 -7.34 8.97
C ALA A 407 -20.16 -8.17 7.90
N VAL A 408 -19.43 -9.12 7.30
CA VAL A 408 -20.00 -10.12 6.38
C VAL A 408 -19.94 -11.47 7.09
N GLU A 409 -21.05 -12.22 7.07
CA GLU A 409 -21.15 -13.56 7.63
C GLU A 409 -20.30 -14.60 6.87
#